data_adbd21254db620f8363584b7949e45c0
#
_entry.id   adbd21254db620f8363584b7949e45c0
#
_cell.length_a   1.000
_cell.length_b   1.000
_cell.length_c   1.000
_cell.angle_alpha   90.00
_cell.angle_beta   90.00
_cell.angle_gamma   90.00
#
_symmetry.space_group_name_H-M   'P 1'
#
loop_
_entity.id
_entity.type
_entity.pdbx_description
1 polymer ?
#
loop_
_entity_poly.entity_id
_entity_poly.type
_entity_poly.pdbx_seq_one_letter_code
_entity_poly.pdbx_strand_id
1 'polypeptide(L)'
;IRRQREAAARIEAAFVDTARTIHNVEKNLLTNPTETVEQASRLVGQIVDSFLTAPDLALHVMSDKIGSEEMYFHSLNVTMLSLMVARDLKLPGEVVQCLGMGALFHDVGCRKVPDKIRLKTEPWTQAERNFYELHCEYGAEIGRELKFAPLALDVIEQHHEMFDGSGYPRQLRGEAIPLSARIFAVADVFDALSSRRPYKEPLPFDKVMAILHEGRGSHFDPSVLDTFTRLAPTLYAQLQGLDEASTRALLTDMVQRHFDVLV
;
A
#
# COMPACT_ATOMS: atom_id res chain seq x y z
N ILE A 1 -12.39 24.88 13.34
CA ILE A 1 -12.64 25.05 11.88
C ILE A 1 -11.37 25.48 11.16
N ARG A 2 -10.67 26.60 11.54
CA ARG A 2 -9.47 27.08 10.83
C ARG A 2 -8.30 26.12 10.93
N ARG A 3 -7.94 25.61 12.12
CA ARG A 3 -6.85 24.63 12.34
C ARG A 3 -7.08 23.30 11.62
N GLN A 4 -8.35 22.93 11.42
CA GLN A 4 -8.73 21.69 10.74
C GLN A 4 -8.62 21.80 9.22
N ARG A 5 -9.04 22.95 8.65
CA ARG A 5 -8.80 23.26 7.24
C ARG A 5 -7.30 23.33 6.94
N GLU A 6 -6.50 23.85 7.87
CA GLU A 6 -5.05 23.88 7.75
C GLU A 6 -4.42 22.48 7.90
N ALA A 7 -5.00 21.57 8.69
CA ALA A 7 -4.58 20.17 8.80
C ALA A 7 -4.96 19.36 7.56
N ALA A 8 -6.21 19.49 7.08
CA ALA A 8 -6.66 18.87 5.84
C ALA A 8 -5.83 19.32 4.63
N ALA A 9 -5.59 20.63 4.49
CA ALA A 9 -4.78 21.18 3.43
C ALA A 9 -3.31 20.72 3.51
N ARG A 10 -2.76 20.50 4.71
CA ARG A 10 -1.41 19.93 4.88
C ARG A 10 -1.35 18.47 4.48
N ILE A 11 -2.36 17.67 4.84
CA ILE A 11 -2.44 16.25 4.46
C ILE A 11 -2.66 16.13 2.95
N GLU A 12 -3.52 16.95 2.36
CA GLU A 12 -3.74 17.00 0.91
C GLU A 12 -2.46 17.40 0.16
N ALA A 13 -1.78 18.43 0.61
CA ALA A 13 -0.51 18.86 0.03
C ALA A 13 0.56 17.78 0.17
N ALA A 14 0.66 17.13 1.34
CA ALA A 14 1.56 16.00 1.57
C ALA A 14 1.22 14.83 0.64
N PHE A 15 -0.05 14.53 0.40
CA PHE A 15 -0.48 13.46 -0.48
C PHE A 15 -0.17 13.73 -1.96
N VAL A 16 -0.45 14.95 -2.44
CA VAL A 16 -0.11 15.36 -3.82
C VAL A 16 1.40 15.40 -4.01
N ASP A 17 2.13 15.88 -3.01
CA ASP A 17 3.59 15.89 -3.00
C ASP A 17 4.15 14.46 -2.94
N THR A 18 3.44 13.56 -2.25
CA THR A 18 3.70 12.11 -2.21
C THR A 18 3.60 11.49 -3.59
N ALA A 19 2.48 11.63 -4.28
CA ALA A 19 2.29 11.06 -5.61
C ALA A 19 3.33 11.61 -6.59
N ARG A 20 3.60 12.92 -6.52
CA ARG A 20 4.64 13.57 -7.32
C ARG A 20 6.04 13.10 -6.95
N THR A 21 6.31 12.88 -5.67
CA THR A 21 7.58 12.38 -5.16
C THR A 21 7.80 10.93 -5.58
N ILE A 22 6.77 10.08 -5.52
CA ILE A 22 6.86 8.68 -6.02
C ILE A 22 7.21 8.68 -7.51
N HIS A 23 6.53 9.49 -8.31
CA HIS A 23 6.85 9.62 -9.73
C HIS A 23 8.30 10.08 -9.95
N ASN A 24 8.77 11.07 -9.21
CA ASN A 24 10.15 11.55 -9.26
C ASN A 24 11.14 10.52 -8.71
N VAL A 25 10.77 9.82 -7.64
CA VAL A 25 11.55 8.73 -7.03
C VAL A 25 11.75 7.62 -8.05
N GLU A 26 10.71 7.14 -8.68
CA GLU A 26 10.85 6.11 -9.70
C GLU A 26 11.70 6.57 -10.89
N LYS A 27 11.53 7.80 -11.33
CA LYS A 27 12.29 8.37 -12.45
C LYS A 27 13.76 8.60 -12.11
N ASN A 28 14.05 9.06 -10.90
CA ASN A 28 15.38 9.50 -10.48
C ASN A 28 16.14 8.46 -9.63
N LEU A 29 15.52 7.33 -9.30
CA LEU A 29 16.07 6.30 -8.42
C LEU A 29 17.46 5.82 -8.86
N LEU A 30 17.70 5.73 -10.17
CA LEU A 30 18.99 5.31 -10.73
C LEU A 30 19.95 6.47 -10.99
N THR A 31 19.45 7.70 -11.12
CA THR A 31 20.26 8.88 -11.42
C THR A 31 20.71 9.64 -10.17
N ASN A 32 19.90 9.64 -9.12
CA ASN A 32 20.20 10.28 -7.85
C ASN A 32 19.67 9.46 -6.65
N PRO A 33 20.23 8.26 -6.41
CA PRO A 33 19.67 7.28 -5.49
C PRO A 33 19.58 7.77 -4.05
N THR A 34 20.61 8.46 -3.54
CA THR A 34 20.65 8.91 -2.13
C THR A 34 19.55 9.91 -1.82
N GLU A 35 19.44 10.96 -2.62
CA GLU A 35 18.40 11.99 -2.44
C GLU A 35 17.00 11.39 -2.58
N THR A 36 16.83 10.48 -3.53
CA THR A 36 15.57 9.79 -3.80
C THR A 36 15.12 8.96 -2.60
N VAL A 37 16.02 8.19 -2.00
CA VAL A 37 15.72 7.38 -0.80
C VAL A 37 15.40 8.26 0.40
N GLU A 38 16.13 9.37 0.59
CA GLU A 38 15.85 10.32 1.65
C GLU A 38 14.48 11.01 1.48
N GLN A 39 14.12 11.36 0.25
CA GLN A 39 12.80 11.91 -0.06
C GLN A 39 11.70 10.90 0.24
N ALA A 40 11.84 9.65 -0.21
CA ALA A 40 10.90 8.57 0.05
C ALA A 40 10.77 8.27 1.55
N SER A 41 11.88 8.23 2.29
CA SER A 41 11.88 7.98 3.73
C SER A 41 11.16 9.10 4.50
N ARG A 42 11.40 10.36 4.15
CA ARG A 42 10.66 11.50 4.71
C ARG A 42 9.18 11.40 4.41
N LEU A 43 8.83 11.02 3.20
CA LEU A 43 7.46 10.86 2.77
C LEU A 43 6.73 9.77 3.55
N VAL A 44 7.32 8.57 3.65
CA VAL A 44 6.76 7.47 4.45
C VAL A 44 6.63 7.91 5.91
N GLY A 45 7.61 8.62 6.46
CA GLY A 45 7.54 9.22 7.80
C GLY A 45 6.35 10.15 7.96
N GLN A 46 6.10 11.06 7.03
CA GLN A 46 4.95 11.96 7.05
C GLN A 46 3.61 11.24 6.94
N ILE A 47 3.54 10.19 6.11
CA ILE A 47 2.37 9.32 6.02
C ILE A 47 2.12 8.65 7.36
N VAL A 48 3.13 8.00 7.94
CA VAL A 48 3.03 7.33 9.25
C VAL A 48 2.57 8.32 10.33
N ASP A 49 3.19 9.49 10.42
CA ASP A 49 2.82 10.52 11.39
C ASP A 49 1.39 11.03 11.19
N SER A 50 0.98 11.23 9.94
CA SER A 50 -0.40 11.64 9.61
C SER A 50 -1.42 10.59 10.02
N PHE A 51 -1.11 9.30 9.80
CA PHE A 51 -1.98 8.20 10.26
C PHE A 51 -2.03 8.05 11.77
N LEU A 52 -0.94 8.31 12.46
CA LEU A 52 -0.91 8.26 13.92
C LEU A 52 -1.71 9.41 14.53
N THR A 53 -1.74 10.58 13.88
CA THR A 53 -2.38 11.79 14.40
C THR A 53 -3.82 12.00 13.92
N ALA A 54 -4.14 11.64 12.67
CA ALA A 54 -5.47 11.85 12.09
C ALA A 54 -5.79 10.77 11.01
N PRO A 55 -6.01 9.51 11.42
CA PRO A 55 -6.17 8.38 10.49
C PRO A 55 -7.34 8.57 9.52
N ASP A 56 -8.48 9.05 10.01
CA ASP A 56 -9.68 9.23 9.19
C ASP A 56 -9.48 10.31 8.12
N LEU A 57 -8.74 11.36 8.45
CA LEU A 57 -8.45 12.43 7.51
C LEU A 57 -7.45 12.01 6.42
N ALA A 58 -6.44 11.19 6.79
CA ALA A 58 -5.48 10.65 5.84
C ALA A 58 -6.17 9.75 4.80
N LEU A 59 -7.08 8.88 5.23
CA LEU A 59 -7.88 8.02 4.37
C LEU A 59 -8.81 8.82 3.44
N HIS A 60 -9.39 9.91 3.94
CA HIS A 60 -10.27 10.76 3.15
C HIS A 60 -9.53 11.43 1.98
N VAL A 61 -8.35 11.96 2.22
CA VAL A 61 -7.51 12.57 1.16
C VAL A 61 -7.14 11.56 0.08
N MET A 62 -7.03 10.26 0.44
CA MET A 62 -6.79 9.19 -0.54
C MET A 62 -7.99 8.98 -1.48
N SER A 63 -9.20 8.96 -0.94
CA SER A 63 -10.40 8.66 -1.73
C SER A 63 -10.68 9.71 -2.81
N ASP A 64 -10.34 10.98 -2.56
CA ASP A 64 -10.59 12.10 -3.48
C ASP A 64 -9.70 12.08 -4.75
N LYS A 65 -8.61 11.32 -4.77
CA LYS A 65 -7.58 11.38 -5.82
C LYS A 65 -7.46 10.12 -6.69
N ILE A 66 -8.28 9.10 -6.49
CA ILE A 66 -8.20 7.77 -7.14
C ILE A 66 -8.49 7.78 -8.67
N GLY A 67 -8.37 8.88 -9.34
CA GLY A 67 -8.86 9.00 -10.71
C GLY A 67 -7.85 9.15 -11.85
N SER A 68 -6.55 9.36 -11.64
CA SER A 68 -5.75 9.88 -12.74
C SER A 68 -4.38 9.28 -13.06
N GLU A 69 -3.71 8.50 -12.18
CA GLU A 69 -2.40 7.87 -12.51
C GLU A 69 -2.22 6.53 -11.78
N GLU A 70 -2.59 5.43 -12.40
CA GLU A 70 -2.96 4.15 -11.79
C GLU A 70 -1.90 3.40 -11.01
N MET A 71 -0.65 3.40 -11.44
CA MET A 71 0.40 2.58 -10.82
C MET A 71 0.91 3.21 -9.51
N TYR A 72 1.01 4.53 -9.46
CA TYR A 72 1.46 5.27 -8.27
C TYR A 72 0.45 5.22 -7.14
N PHE A 73 -0.84 5.27 -7.49
CA PHE A 73 -1.92 5.16 -6.51
C PHE A 73 -2.00 3.78 -5.90
N HIS A 74 -1.74 2.72 -6.67
CA HIS A 74 -1.68 1.36 -6.16
C HIS A 74 -0.63 1.22 -5.05
N SER A 75 0.63 1.54 -5.33
CA SER A 75 1.70 1.43 -4.32
C SER A 75 1.39 2.25 -3.07
N LEU A 76 0.78 3.43 -3.24
CA LEU A 76 0.38 4.27 -2.13
C LEU A 76 -0.79 3.66 -1.34
N ASN A 77 -1.85 3.20 -2.01
CA ASN A 77 -2.99 2.55 -1.38
C ASN A 77 -2.55 1.32 -0.57
N VAL A 78 -1.75 0.45 -1.17
CA VAL A 78 -1.25 -0.75 -0.48
C VAL A 78 -0.37 -0.38 0.70
N THR A 79 0.47 0.66 0.58
CA THR A 79 1.25 1.19 1.71
C THR A 79 0.32 1.60 2.85
N MET A 80 -0.70 2.38 2.55
CA MET A 80 -1.63 2.90 3.55
C MET A 80 -2.43 1.77 4.24
N LEU A 81 -2.97 0.84 3.47
CA LEU A 81 -3.69 -0.33 3.99
C LEU A 81 -2.79 -1.17 4.90
N SER A 82 -1.54 -1.40 4.50
CA SER A 82 -0.54 -2.13 5.28
C SER A 82 -0.24 -1.42 6.61
N LEU A 83 -0.05 -0.10 6.58
CA LEU A 83 0.22 0.71 7.78
C LEU A 83 -0.95 0.69 8.76
N MET A 84 -2.20 0.64 8.27
CA MET A 84 -3.38 0.55 9.13
C MET A 84 -3.46 -0.80 9.85
N VAL A 85 -3.17 -1.90 9.15
CA VAL A 85 -3.10 -3.23 9.77
C VAL A 85 -1.95 -3.26 10.78
N ALA A 86 -0.79 -2.74 10.44
CA ALA A 86 0.37 -2.69 11.33
C ALA A 86 0.08 -1.90 12.62
N ARG A 87 -0.67 -0.80 12.52
CA ARG A 87 -1.12 0.00 13.67
C ARG A 87 -2.11 -0.77 14.55
N ASP A 88 -3.11 -1.44 13.96
CA ASP A 88 -4.07 -2.26 14.73
C ASP A 88 -3.36 -3.40 15.46
N LEU A 89 -2.35 -4.00 14.84
CA LEU A 89 -1.46 -4.99 15.45
C LEU A 89 -0.47 -4.37 16.46
N LYS A 90 -0.46 -3.05 16.64
CA LYS A 90 0.43 -2.31 17.56
C LYS A 90 1.91 -2.58 17.32
N LEU A 91 2.33 -2.70 16.06
CA LEU A 91 3.71 -2.92 15.71
C LEU A 91 4.59 -1.71 16.09
N PRO A 92 5.87 -1.93 16.45
CA PRO A 92 6.80 -0.84 16.75
C PRO A 92 6.94 0.13 15.57
N GLY A 93 7.14 1.42 15.85
CA GLY A 93 7.23 2.47 14.83
C GLY A 93 8.31 2.23 13.78
N GLU A 94 9.45 1.65 14.16
CA GLU A 94 10.50 1.25 13.23
C GLU A 94 10.02 0.18 12.22
N VAL A 95 9.27 -0.82 12.70
CA VAL A 95 8.69 -1.86 11.84
C VAL A 95 7.66 -1.27 10.90
N VAL A 96 6.81 -0.35 11.39
CA VAL A 96 5.81 0.37 10.59
C VAL A 96 6.48 1.20 9.50
N GLN A 97 7.56 1.91 9.82
CA GLN A 97 8.34 2.69 8.84
C GLN A 97 8.94 1.77 7.74
N CYS A 98 9.56 0.67 8.14
CA CYS A 98 10.15 -0.29 7.21
C CYS A 98 9.09 -0.95 6.32
N LEU A 99 7.94 -1.34 6.88
CA LEU A 99 6.80 -1.85 6.12
C LEU A 99 6.33 -0.83 5.09
N GLY A 100 6.20 0.44 5.47
CA GLY A 100 5.81 1.52 4.56
C GLY A 100 6.80 1.70 3.41
N MET A 101 8.10 1.68 3.69
CA MET A 101 9.14 1.75 2.65
C MET A 101 9.09 0.54 1.72
N GLY A 102 8.99 -0.68 2.28
CA GLY A 102 8.89 -1.90 1.48
C GLY A 102 7.65 -1.93 0.61
N ALA A 103 6.50 -1.54 1.15
CA ALA A 103 5.23 -1.47 0.42
C ALA A 103 5.27 -0.43 -0.72
N LEU A 104 5.87 0.74 -0.48
CA LEU A 104 6.00 1.78 -1.49
C LEU A 104 6.85 1.34 -2.68
N PHE A 105 7.88 0.54 -2.44
CA PHE A 105 8.85 0.11 -3.44
C PHE A 105 8.73 -1.37 -3.82
N HIS A 106 7.64 -2.06 -3.45
CA HIS A 106 7.51 -3.51 -3.68
C HIS A 106 7.81 -3.92 -5.13
N ASP A 107 7.34 -3.14 -6.08
CA ASP A 107 7.46 -3.38 -7.53
C ASP A 107 8.66 -2.69 -8.19
N VAL A 108 9.61 -2.12 -7.42
CA VAL A 108 10.76 -1.41 -7.99
C VAL A 108 11.58 -2.28 -8.95
N GLY A 109 11.62 -3.58 -8.72
CA GLY A 109 12.30 -4.56 -9.57
C GLY A 109 11.65 -4.77 -10.95
N CYS A 110 10.39 -4.40 -11.13
CA CYS A 110 9.71 -4.42 -12.43
C CYS A 110 10.42 -3.56 -13.48
N ARG A 111 11.26 -2.62 -13.07
CA ARG A 111 12.11 -1.82 -13.97
C ARG A 111 13.16 -2.65 -14.73
N LYS A 112 13.56 -3.80 -14.18
CA LYS A 112 14.47 -4.76 -14.88
C LYS A 112 13.70 -5.76 -15.74
N VAL A 113 12.38 -5.80 -15.67
CA VAL A 113 11.55 -6.65 -16.52
C VAL A 113 11.31 -5.96 -17.87
N PRO A 114 11.59 -6.60 -19.00
CA PRO A 114 11.39 -6.02 -20.33
C PRO A 114 9.92 -5.62 -20.56
N ASP A 115 9.70 -4.44 -21.16
CA ASP A 115 8.36 -3.91 -21.45
C ASP A 115 7.49 -4.87 -22.26
N LYS A 116 8.08 -5.66 -23.17
CA LYS A 116 7.38 -6.69 -23.95
C LYS A 116 6.73 -7.79 -23.09
N ILE A 117 7.20 -7.98 -21.84
CA ILE A 117 6.60 -8.91 -20.87
C ILE A 117 5.65 -8.13 -19.97
N ARG A 118 6.14 -7.03 -19.38
CA ARG A 118 5.42 -6.22 -18.39
C ARG A 118 4.13 -5.60 -18.94
N LEU A 119 4.15 -5.11 -20.18
CA LEU A 119 3.02 -4.44 -20.86
C LEU A 119 2.21 -5.37 -21.75
N LYS A 120 2.48 -6.69 -21.72
CA LYS A 120 1.77 -7.66 -22.53
C LYS A 120 0.33 -7.83 -22.05
N THR A 121 -0.62 -7.76 -22.97
CA THR A 121 -2.06 -7.91 -22.73
C THR A 121 -2.54 -9.36 -22.89
N GLU A 122 -1.82 -10.18 -23.67
CA GLU A 122 -2.12 -11.59 -23.85
C GLU A 122 -1.58 -12.42 -22.66
N PRO A 123 -2.10 -13.62 -22.41
CA PRO A 123 -1.60 -14.50 -21.36
C PRO A 123 -0.09 -14.77 -21.51
N TRP A 124 0.62 -14.71 -20.40
CA TRP A 124 2.04 -15.03 -20.38
C TRP A 124 2.29 -16.52 -20.62
N THR A 125 3.31 -16.83 -21.39
CA THR A 125 3.93 -18.16 -21.40
C THR A 125 4.59 -18.44 -20.05
N GLN A 126 4.88 -19.70 -19.76
CA GLN A 126 5.59 -20.07 -18.52
C GLN A 126 6.96 -19.39 -18.40
N ALA A 127 7.68 -19.25 -19.50
CA ALA A 127 8.98 -18.57 -19.53
C ALA A 127 8.86 -17.07 -19.22
N GLU A 128 7.83 -16.39 -19.76
CA GLU A 128 7.56 -14.98 -19.48
C GLU A 128 7.14 -14.78 -18.02
N ARG A 129 6.31 -15.69 -17.49
CA ARG A 129 5.92 -15.68 -16.07
C ARG A 129 7.15 -15.84 -15.17
N ASN A 130 7.96 -16.86 -15.40
CA ASN A 130 9.19 -17.07 -14.62
C ASN A 130 10.12 -15.86 -14.67
N PHE A 131 10.19 -15.19 -15.84
CA PHE A 131 10.98 -13.97 -15.95
C PHE A 131 10.37 -12.79 -15.17
N TYR A 132 9.04 -12.65 -15.21
CA TYR A 132 8.35 -11.60 -14.44
C TYR A 132 8.54 -11.81 -12.94
N GLU A 133 8.47 -13.04 -12.44
CA GLU A 133 8.66 -13.38 -11.03
C GLU A 133 10.01 -12.93 -10.46
N LEU A 134 11.03 -12.76 -11.31
CA LEU A 134 12.33 -12.24 -10.91
C LEU A 134 12.30 -10.78 -10.43
N HIS A 135 11.19 -10.04 -10.63
CA HIS A 135 11.11 -8.65 -10.14
C HIS A 135 11.27 -8.56 -8.62
N CYS A 136 10.86 -9.58 -7.86
CA CYS A 136 11.08 -9.64 -6.41
C CYS A 136 12.57 -9.63 -6.06
N GLU A 137 13.37 -10.47 -6.73
CA GLU A 137 14.82 -10.55 -6.52
C GLU A 137 15.51 -9.28 -7.03
N TYR A 138 15.14 -8.79 -8.20
CA TYR A 138 15.64 -7.51 -8.75
C TYR A 138 15.31 -6.33 -7.86
N GLY A 139 14.12 -6.32 -7.26
CA GLY A 139 13.71 -5.31 -6.30
C GLY A 139 14.56 -5.33 -5.04
N ALA A 140 14.84 -6.52 -4.51
CA ALA A 140 15.71 -6.67 -3.36
C ALA A 140 17.17 -6.28 -3.67
N GLU A 141 17.68 -6.57 -4.87
CA GLU A 141 19.00 -6.10 -5.32
C GLU A 141 19.05 -4.57 -5.33
N ILE A 142 18.09 -3.90 -5.99
CA ILE A 142 17.98 -2.44 -6.04
C ILE A 142 17.88 -1.87 -4.61
N GLY A 143 17.04 -2.45 -3.76
CA GLY A 143 16.87 -2.01 -2.38
C GLY A 143 18.14 -2.14 -1.54
N ARG A 144 18.95 -3.18 -1.76
CA ARG A 144 20.29 -3.33 -1.11
C ARG A 144 21.26 -2.24 -1.57
N GLU A 145 21.30 -1.94 -2.86
CA GLU A 145 22.12 -0.85 -3.42
C GLU A 145 21.72 0.50 -2.82
N LEU A 146 20.41 0.70 -2.59
CA LEU A 146 19.83 1.89 -1.98
C LEU A 146 19.93 1.90 -0.44
N LYS A 147 20.50 0.85 0.16
CA LYS A 147 20.66 0.68 1.62
C LYS A 147 19.34 0.68 2.39
N PHE A 148 18.30 0.10 1.82
CA PHE A 148 17.05 -0.11 2.54
C PHE A 148 17.27 -1.03 3.76
N ALA A 149 16.51 -0.77 4.82
CA ALA A 149 16.52 -1.61 6.01
C ALA A 149 16.09 -3.05 5.68
N PRO A 150 16.63 -4.08 6.35
CA PRO A 150 16.30 -5.49 6.08
C PRO A 150 14.79 -5.77 6.07
N LEU A 151 14.03 -5.21 7.01
CA LEU A 151 12.58 -5.39 7.07
C LEU A 151 11.84 -4.79 5.85
N ALA A 152 12.36 -3.74 5.22
CA ALA A 152 11.79 -3.22 3.97
C ALA A 152 12.13 -4.13 2.79
N LEU A 153 13.35 -4.69 2.77
CA LEU A 153 13.76 -5.68 1.76
C LEU A 153 12.92 -6.95 1.84
N ASP A 154 12.54 -7.39 3.05
CA ASP A 154 11.65 -8.54 3.25
C ASP A 154 10.30 -8.36 2.54
N VAL A 155 9.72 -7.17 2.57
CA VAL A 155 8.47 -6.88 1.83
C VAL A 155 8.73 -6.93 0.32
N ILE A 156 9.77 -6.23 -0.16
CA ILE A 156 10.09 -6.15 -1.59
C ILE A 156 10.37 -7.54 -2.19
N GLU A 157 11.12 -8.38 -1.48
CA GLU A 157 11.52 -9.69 -1.98
C GLU A 157 10.41 -10.74 -1.84
N GLN A 158 9.52 -10.60 -0.84
CA GLN A 158 8.63 -11.70 -0.42
C GLN A 158 7.14 -11.37 -0.51
N HIS A 159 6.76 -10.26 -1.15
CA HIS A 159 5.35 -9.84 -1.24
C HIS A 159 4.46 -10.80 -2.05
N HIS A 160 5.03 -11.70 -2.81
CA HIS A 160 4.32 -12.75 -3.54
C HIS A 160 4.46 -14.14 -2.91
N GLU A 161 5.03 -14.24 -1.70
CA GLU A 161 4.96 -15.48 -0.95
C GLU A 161 3.54 -15.75 -0.49
N MET A 162 3.12 -17.02 -0.57
CA MET A 162 1.81 -17.49 -0.11
C MET A 162 1.96 -18.29 1.18
N PHE A 163 1.01 -18.14 2.08
CA PHE A 163 1.08 -18.71 3.42
C PHE A 163 1.25 -20.23 3.43
N ASP A 164 0.74 -20.94 2.39
CA ASP A 164 0.89 -22.37 2.21
C ASP A 164 2.21 -22.82 1.54
N GLY A 165 3.06 -21.87 1.14
CA GLY A 165 4.33 -22.13 0.46
C GLY A 165 4.23 -22.30 -1.05
N SER A 166 3.09 -22.03 -1.66
CA SER A 166 2.91 -22.08 -3.12
C SER A 166 3.32 -20.81 -3.85
N GLY A 167 3.77 -19.78 -3.11
CA GLY A 167 4.22 -18.51 -3.64
C GLY A 167 5.65 -18.51 -4.18
N TYR A 168 6.20 -17.33 -4.40
CA TYR A 168 7.55 -17.10 -4.89
C TYR A 168 8.18 -15.85 -4.25
N PRO A 169 9.51 -15.64 -4.30
CA PRO A 169 10.53 -16.42 -5.00
C PRO A 169 11.10 -17.61 -4.21
N ARG A 170 10.90 -17.67 -2.89
CA ARG A 170 11.56 -18.64 -1.99
C ARG A 170 10.67 -19.80 -1.55
N GLN A 171 9.38 -19.76 -1.86
CA GLN A 171 8.38 -20.72 -1.43
C GLN A 171 8.34 -20.92 0.09
N LEU A 172 8.43 -19.80 0.82
CA LEU A 172 8.35 -19.76 2.27
C LEU A 172 6.94 -20.14 2.72
N ARG A 173 6.85 -20.77 3.90
CA ARG A 173 5.56 -21.26 4.41
C ARG A 173 5.28 -20.73 5.81
N GLY A 174 4.03 -20.31 6.04
CA GLY A 174 3.56 -19.92 7.36
C GLY A 174 4.37 -18.76 7.93
N GLU A 175 4.82 -18.90 9.16
CA GLU A 175 5.59 -17.87 9.88
C GLU A 175 7.04 -17.72 9.40
N ALA A 176 7.52 -18.56 8.49
CA ALA A 176 8.79 -18.32 7.81
C ALA A 176 8.72 -17.09 6.89
N ILE A 177 7.50 -16.70 6.46
CA ILE A 177 7.26 -15.44 5.76
C ILE A 177 7.24 -14.33 6.81
N PRO A 178 8.05 -13.26 6.66
CA PRO A 178 8.04 -12.11 7.58
C PRO A 178 6.63 -11.52 7.74
N LEU A 179 6.28 -11.10 8.95
CA LEU A 179 4.95 -10.54 9.23
C LEU A 179 4.62 -9.35 8.33
N SER A 180 5.60 -8.51 8.00
CA SER A 180 5.46 -7.37 7.09
C SER A 180 5.01 -7.80 5.69
N ALA A 181 5.59 -8.87 5.13
CA ALA A 181 5.19 -9.42 3.83
C ALA A 181 3.78 -10.07 3.89
N ARG A 182 3.44 -10.75 5.01
CA ARG A 182 2.09 -11.30 5.21
C ARG A 182 1.02 -10.22 5.32
N ILE A 183 1.33 -9.08 5.96
CA ILE A 183 0.44 -7.91 6.02
C ILE A 183 0.26 -7.32 4.62
N PHE A 184 1.37 -7.12 3.92
CA PHE A 184 1.36 -6.56 2.57
C PHE A 184 0.49 -7.39 1.63
N ALA A 185 0.63 -8.72 1.60
CA ALA A 185 -0.11 -9.61 0.71
C ALA A 185 -1.64 -9.45 0.79
N VAL A 186 -2.19 -9.27 2.00
CA VAL A 186 -3.63 -9.03 2.19
C VAL A 186 -4.03 -7.66 1.64
N ALA A 187 -3.24 -6.62 1.92
CA ALA A 187 -3.48 -5.25 1.48
C ALA A 187 -3.41 -5.13 -0.05
N ASP A 188 -2.44 -5.78 -0.68
CA ASP A 188 -2.22 -5.78 -2.12
C ASP A 188 -3.40 -6.40 -2.87
N VAL A 189 -3.82 -7.60 -2.48
CA VAL A 189 -4.96 -8.27 -3.13
C VAL A 189 -6.26 -7.51 -2.90
N PHE A 190 -6.46 -6.94 -1.71
CA PHE A 190 -7.63 -6.10 -1.44
C PHE A 190 -7.67 -4.88 -2.37
N ASP A 191 -6.58 -4.11 -2.50
CA ASP A 191 -6.52 -2.97 -3.41
C ASP A 191 -6.70 -3.41 -4.87
N ALA A 192 -6.03 -4.49 -5.28
CA ALA A 192 -6.14 -5.01 -6.64
C ALA A 192 -7.57 -5.42 -7.05
N LEU A 193 -8.41 -5.81 -6.10
CA LEU A 193 -9.80 -6.21 -6.32
C LEU A 193 -10.79 -5.06 -6.16
N SER A 194 -10.52 -4.11 -5.25
CA SER A 194 -11.42 -3.03 -4.87
C SER A 194 -11.18 -1.72 -5.61
N SER A 195 -10.01 -1.52 -6.21
CA SER A 195 -9.67 -0.30 -6.95
C SER A 195 -10.02 -0.40 -8.43
N ARG A 196 -10.43 0.75 -9.01
CA ARG A 196 -10.67 0.88 -10.43
C ARG A 196 -9.36 0.80 -11.21
N ARG A 197 -9.33 0.03 -12.28
CA ARG A 197 -8.18 -0.07 -13.21
C ARG A 197 -8.66 0.13 -14.65
N PRO A 198 -7.81 0.53 -15.64
CA PRO A 198 -8.24 0.82 -17.02
C PRO A 198 -9.02 -0.29 -17.66
N TYR A 199 -8.73 -1.53 -17.28
CA TYR A 199 -9.30 -2.73 -17.90
C TYR A 199 -10.17 -3.54 -16.95
N LYS A 200 -10.47 -3.00 -15.72
CA LYS A 200 -11.21 -3.74 -14.71
C LYS A 200 -11.99 -2.82 -13.77
N GLU A 201 -13.29 -2.99 -13.75
CA GLU A 201 -14.13 -2.35 -12.73
C GLU A 201 -13.90 -2.99 -11.35
N PRO A 202 -13.99 -2.20 -10.26
CA PRO A 202 -13.85 -2.71 -8.90
C PRO A 202 -14.91 -3.73 -8.56
N LEU A 203 -14.53 -4.76 -7.81
CA LEU A 203 -15.49 -5.72 -7.30
C LEU A 203 -16.27 -5.13 -6.10
N PRO A 204 -17.56 -5.50 -5.94
CA PRO A 204 -18.31 -5.19 -4.73
C PRO A 204 -17.63 -5.73 -3.48
N PHE A 205 -17.74 -5.01 -2.36
CA PHE A 205 -17.09 -5.34 -1.09
C PHE A 205 -17.25 -6.79 -0.67
N ASP A 206 -18.48 -7.31 -0.70
CA ASP A 206 -18.77 -8.68 -0.27
C ASP A 206 -18.02 -9.72 -1.13
N LYS A 207 -17.86 -9.44 -2.43
CA LYS A 207 -17.08 -10.30 -3.34
C LYS A 207 -15.59 -10.23 -3.04
N VAL A 208 -15.06 -9.03 -2.75
CA VAL A 208 -13.65 -8.87 -2.36
C VAL A 208 -13.38 -9.66 -1.09
N MET A 209 -14.22 -9.49 -0.06
CA MET A 209 -14.06 -10.20 1.20
C MET A 209 -14.21 -11.72 1.05
N ALA A 210 -15.13 -12.19 0.22
CA ALA A 210 -15.28 -13.63 -0.05
C ALA A 210 -13.99 -14.23 -0.64
N ILE A 211 -13.38 -13.56 -1.64
CA ILE A 211 -12.12 -13.98 -2.25
C ILE A 211 -10.98 -14.03 -1.20
N LEU A 212 -10.88 -12.99 -0.37
CA LEU A 212 -9.87 -12.97 0.70
C LEU A 212 -10.07 -14.13 1.69
N HIS A 213 -11.32 -14.41 2.07
CA HIS A 213 -11.62 -15.52 2.99
C HIS A 213 -11.39 -16.89 2.35
N GLU A 214 -11.62 -17.07 1.05
CA GLU A 214 -11.26 -18.29 0.32
C GLU A 214 -9.75 -18.56 0.36
N GLY A 215 -8.93 -17.49 0.35
CA GLY A 215 -7.48 -17.57 0.49
C GLY A 215 -6.97 -17.76 1.92
N ARG A 216 -7.84 -17.86 2.93
CA ARG A 216 -7.46 -18.03 4.33
C ARG A 216 -6.63 -19.30 4.57
N GLY A 217 -5.41 -19.15 5.08
CA GLY A 217 -4.51 -20.28 5.37
C GLY A 217 -3.80 -20.87 4.15
N SER A 218 -4.17 -20.49 2.93
CA SER A 218 -3.46 -20.80 1.70
C SER A 218 -2.67 -19.58 1.19
N HIS A 219 -3.33 -18.57 0.70
CA HIS A 219 -2.67 -17.33 0.28
C HIS A 219 -2.32 -16.44 1.48
N PHE A 220 -3.25 -16.27 2.42
CA PHE A 220 -3.15 -15.30 3.50
C PHE A 220 -2.96 -15.95 4.86
N ASP A 221 -2.14 -15.28 5.69
CA ASP A 221 -2.05 -15.57 7.12
C ASP A 221 -3.43 -15.37 7.78
N PRO A 222 -3.98 -16.39 8.46
CA PRO A 222 -5.27 -16.29 9.13
C PRO A 222 -5.36 -15.14 10.15
N SER A 223 -4.31 -14.89 10.91
CA SER A 223 -4.30 -13.86 11.96
C SER A 223 -4.28 -12.45 11.39
N VAL A 224 -3.51 -12.25 10.31
CA VAL A 224 -3.47 -10.98 9.57
C VAL A 224 -4.81 -10.73 8.88
N LEU A 225 -5.38 -11.75 8.24
CA LEU A 225 -6.68 -11.65 7.58
C LEU A 225 -7.81 -11.33 8.57
N ASP A 226 -7.80 -11.91 9.77
CA ASP A 226 -8.78 -11.60 10.81
C ASP A 226 -8.68 -10.14 11.26
N THR A 227 -7.47 -9.62 11.39
CA THR A 227 -7.23 -8.21 11.70
C THR A 227 -7.74 -7.32 10.57
N PHE A 228 -7.38 -7.64 9.33
CA PHE A 228 -7.83 -6.90 8.15
C PHE A 228 -9.36 -6.90 8.03
N THR A 229 -10.01 -8.04 8.25
CA THR A 229 -11.49 -8.19 8.17
C THR A 229 -12.21 -7.22 9.10
N ARG A 230 -11.67 -6.92 10.28
CA ARG A 230 -12.25 -5.92 11.19
C ARG A 230 -12.15 -4.49 10.67
N LEU A 231 -11.09 -4.19 9.92
CA LEU A 231 -10.81 -2.86 9.37
C LEU A 231 -11.48 -2.64 8.00
N ALA A 232 -11.64 -3.71 7.23
CA ALA A 232 -12.03 -3.69 5.82
C ALA A 232 -13.32 -2.89 5.51
N PRO A 233 -14.42 -2.95 6.29
CA PRO A 233 -15.63 -2.18 6.01
C PRO A 233 -15.36 -0.67 5.97
N THR A 234 -14.59 -0.16 6.93
CA THR A 234 -14.23 1.26 6.98
C THR A 234 -13.30 1.63 5.83
N LEU A 235 -12.31 0.79 5.54
CA LEU A 235 -11.35 0.99 4.46
C LEU A 235 -12.03 1.02 3.09
N TYR A 236 -12.94 0.09 2.85
CA TYR A 236 -13.65 0.01 1.58
C TYR A 236 -14.57 1.21 1.36
N ALA A 237 -15.32 1.61 2.38
CA ALA A 237 -16.17 2.80 2.29
C ALA A 237 -15.37 4.06 1.94
N GLN A 238 -14.14 4.16 2.42
CA GLN A 238 -13.23 5.26 2.14
C GLN A 238 -12.60 5.19 0.74
N LEU A 239 -12.28 3.98 0.24
CA LEU A 239 -11.71 3.78 -1.10
C LEU A 239 -12.73 3.98 -2.23
N GLN A 240 -14.02 3.75 -1.99
CA GLN A 240 -15.07 3.91 -3.02
C GLN A 240 -15.43 5.36 -3.32
N GLY A 241 -14.83 6.31 -2.63
CA GLY A 241 -15.12 7.73 -2.79
C GLY A 241 -16.53 8.08 -2.31
N LEU A 242 -16.63 8.72 -1.17
CA LEU A 242 -17.84 9.43 -0.81
C LEU A 242 -18.04 10.54 -1.84
N ASP A 243 -19.27 10.77 -2.31
CA ASP A 243 -19.59 11.96 -3.07
C ASP A 243 -19.26 13.23 -2.23
N GLU A 244 -19.13 14.39 -2.88
CA GLU A 244 -18.72 15.63 -2.19
C GLU A 244 -19.61 15.97 -0.98
N ALA A 245 -20.90 15.61 -1.03
CA ALA A 245 -21.85 15.87 0.05
C ALA A 245 -21.63 14.92 1.24
N SER A 246 -21.38 13.63 0.97
CA SER A 246 -21.07 12.62 1.99
C SER A 246 -19.71 12.89 2.63
N THR A 247 -18.72 13.31 1.85
CA THR A 247 -17.41 13.80 2.26
C THR A 247 -17.54 14.98 3.22
N ARG A 248 -18.34 15.98 2.86
CA ARG A 248 -18.58 17.16 3.71
C ARG A 248 -19.30 16.78 5.00
N ALA A 249 -20.26 15.87 4.96
CA ALA A 249 -20.98 15.36 6.13
C ALA A 249 -20.02 14.60 7.08
N LEU A 250 -19.15 13.74 6.54
CA LEU A 250 -18.16 12.99 7.32
C LEU A 250 -17.16 13.93 8.00
N LEU A 251 -16.65 14.92 7.28
CA LEU A 251 -15.75 15.94 7.84
C LEU A 251 -16.45 16.75 8.93
N THR A 252 -17.72 17.10 8.75
CA THR A 252 -18.49 17.82 9.75
C THR A 252 -18.70 16.97 11.00
N ASP A 253 -19.03 15.68 10.84
CA ASP A 253 -19.23 14.73 11.94
C ASP A 253 -17.92 14.44 12.69
N MET A 254 -16.79 14.26 11.96
CA MET A 254 -15.48 14.12 12.59
C MET A 254 -15.06 15.37 13.37
N VAL A 255 -15.33 16.55 12.80
CA VAL A 255 -15.12 17.83 13.48
C VAL A 255 -15.90 17.88 14.76
N GLN A 256 -17.17 17.51 14.77
CA GLN A 256 -18.01 17.48 15.94
C GLN A 256 -17.51 16.48 16.98
N ARG A 257 -17.21 15.23 16.60
CA ARG A 257 -16.80 14.19 17.57
C ARG A 257 -15.45 14.44 18.25
N HIS A 258 -14.50 15.06 17.56
CA HIS A 258 -13.14 15.20 18.08
C HIS A 258 -12.80 16.61 18.59
N PHE A 259 -13.65 17.59 18.35
CA PHE A 259 -13.36 18.99 18.63
C PHE A 259 -14.46 19.76 19.37
N ASP A 260 -15.63 19.13 19.62
CA ASP A 260 -16.69 19.70 20.49
C ASP A 260 -16.37 19.62 22.00
N VAL A 261 -15.12 19.35 22.39
CA VAL A 261 -14.68 19.35 23.81
C VAL A 261 -14.01 20.68 24.18
N LEU A 262 -14.13 21.72 23.35
CA LEU A 262 -13.62 23.07 23.66
C LEU A 262 -14.68 24.15 23.35
N VAL A 263 -15.85 24.06 24.03
CA VAL A 263 -16.67 25.23 24.34
C VAL A 263 -17.00 25.19 25.82
#